data_896c7562f6e7ed5fd0cac857dcdb9d5e
#
_entry.id   896c7562f6e7ed5fd0cac857dcdb9d5e
#
_cell.length_a   1.000
_cell.length_b   1.000
_cell.length_c   1.000
_cell.angle_alpha   90.00
_cell.angle_beta   90.00
_cell.angle_gamma   90.00
#
_symmetry.space_group_name_H-M   'P 1'
#
loop_
_entity.id
_entity.type
_entity.pdbx_description
1 polymer ?
#
loop_
_entity_poly.entity_id
_entity_poly.type
_entity_poly.pdbx_seq_one_letter_code
_entity_poly.pdbx_strand_id
1 'polypeptide(L)'
;MMARTLNGKLHKRADFTSRILAGSRELVVYLPPGYDEEPARRYPVMYLHDAQNVFEAQTAFVPGQYWELGETAGELILEARVAPLILVGIPHGGERRVDEFTPSRNPQNNYGGQAALYGRMLVEEVLPFIGHQYRVMSGAKHTGLGGSSLGGLVTMYLGIQYPQVFGKLAVMSPSVWWDYRMILRKIVAVTHGQRPRVWLDVGCQEGSQPRVTLRDVRLLRDVLVRKGWRPGLNLFYYEDPEGTHEERAWAARSPHMLQFLFPGAAARTELPLVLDAVM
;
A
#
# COMPACT_ATOMS: atom_id res chain seq x y z
N MET A 1 -0.96 -23.86 -13.67
CA MET A 1 -1.76 -22.70 -13.26
C MET A 1 -2.02 -21.89 -14.51
N MET A 2 -3.29 -21.71 -14.94
CA MET A 2 -3.59 -20.82 -16.06
C MET A 2 -3.27 -19.39 -15.62
N ALA A 3 -2.53 -18.65 -16.45
CA ALA A 3 -2.29 -17.24 -16.23
C ALA A 3 -3.65 -16.51 -16.18
N ARG A 4 -3.91 -15.76 -15.10
CA ARG A 4 -5.08 -14.88 -15.06
C ARG A 4 -4.97 -13.83 -16.15
N THR A 5 -6.08 -13.50 -16.79
CA THR A 5 -6.12 -12.46 -17.82
C THR A 5 -6.33 -11.11 -17.16
N LEU A 6 -5.49 -10.14 -17.48
CA LEU A 6 -5.64 -8.77 -17.02
C LEU A 6 -6.94 -8.16 -17.58
N ASN A 7 -7.90 -7.86 -16.71
CA ASN A 7 -9.15 -7.20 -17.07
C ASN A 7 -9.00 -5.69 -16.89
N GLY A 8 -8.22 -5.04 -17.73
CA GLY A 8 -7.84 -3.64 -17.71
C GLY A 8 -6.60 -3.42 -18.55
N LYS A 9 -5.96 -2.26 -18.45
CA LYS A 9 -4.80 -1.89 -19.27
C LYS A 9 -3.64 -1.44 -18.39
N LEU A 10 -2.41 -1.88 -18.73
CA LEU A 10 -1.18 -1.36 -18.14
C LEU A 10 -0.54 -0.32 -19.06
N HIS A 11 -0.21 0.84 -18.51
CA HIS A 11 0.57 1.89 -19.16
C HIS A 11 1.89 2.07 -18.42
N LYS A 12 3.01 1.90 -19.10
CA LYS A 12 4.34 2.19 -18.57
C LYS A 12 4.71 3.64 -18.89
N ARG A 13 5.14 4.38 -17.87
CA ARG A 13 5.48 5.81 -17.95
C ARG A 13 6.95 6.00 -17.58
N ALA A 14 7.80 5.81 -18.58
CA ALA A 14 9.24 5.97 -18.47
C ALA A 14 9.68 7.46 -18.46
N ASP A 15 8.77 8.37 -18.73
CA ASP A 15 9.00 9.82 -18.84
C ASP A 15 8.93 10.57 -17.49
N PHE A 16 8.68 9.88 -16.38
CA PHE A 16 8.72 10.51 -15.07
C PHE A 16 10.16 10.64 -14.56
N THR A 17 10.55 11.87 -14.23
CA THR A 17 11.84 12.20 -13.63
C THR A 17 11.62 13.01 -12.37
N SER A 18 12.18 12.57 -11.25
CA SER A 18 12.15 13.30 -9.99
C SER A 18 13.32 14.27 -9.87
N ARG A 19 13.02 15.49 -9.42
CA ARG A 19 14.02 16.48 -9.02
C ARG A 19 14.41 16.30 -7.54
N ILE A 20 13.46 15.85 -6.72
CA ILE A 20 13.63 15.70 -5.28
C ILE A 20 14.57 14.53 -4.95
N LEU A 21 14.41 13.39 -5.63
CA LEU A 21 15.25 12.19 -5.41
C LEU A 21 16.24 11.93 -6.55
N ALA A 22 16.38 12.86 -7.46
CA ALA A 22 17.26 12.81 -8.62
C ALA A 22 17.23 11.47 -9.37
N GLY A 23 16.56 11.42 -10.53
CA GLY A 23 16.54 10.25 -11.39
C GLY A 23 15.16 9.92 -11.96
N SER A 24 15.17 9.07 -12.97
CA SER A 24 13.96 8.63 -13.66
C SER A 24 13.42 7.36 -13.02
N ARG A 25 12.10 7.18 -13.06
CA ARG A 25 11.38 5.98 -12.64
C ARG A 25 10.30 5.66 -13.66
N GLU A 26 10.24 4.42 -14.11
CA GLU A 26 9.14 3.97 -14.95
C GLU A 26 7.92 3.67 -14.06
N LEU A 27 6.98 4.62 -13.99
CA LEU A 27 5.73 4.38 -13.29
C LEU A 27 4.87 3.39 -14.09
N VAL A 28 4.21 2.47 -13.40
CA VAL A 28 3.28 1.50 -14.00
C VAL A 28 1.86 1.88 -13.59
N VAL A 29 1.00 2.19 -14.57
CA VAL A 29 -0.37 2.62 -14.32
C VAL A 29 -1.35 1.58 -14.84
N TYR A 30 -2.11 0.98 -13.94
CA TYR A 30 -3.25 0.14 -14.30
C TYR A 30 -4.50 1.00 -14.43
N LEU A 31 -5.18 0.88 -15.57
CA LEU A 31 -6.47 1.48 -15.85
C LEU A 31 -7.58 0.43 -15.75
N PRO A 32 -8.69 0.70 -15.04
CA PRO A 32 -9.73 -0.29 -14.83
C PRO A 32 -10.52 -0.59 -16.11
N PRO A 33 -11.24 -1.74 -16.18
CA PRO A 33 -12.22 -1.99 -17.23
C PRO A 33 -13.18 -0.82 -17.38
N GLY A 34 -13.53 -0.45 -18.62
CA GLY A 34 -14.42 0.67 -18.92
C GLY A 34 -13.76 2.05 -18.83
N TYR A 35 -12.45 2.14 -18.66
CA TYR A 35 -11.77 3.45 -18.56
C TYR A 35 -11.95 4.27 -19.85
N ASP A 36 -11.72 3.70 -21.03
CA ASP A 36 -11.80 4.43 -22.30
C ASP A 36 -13.24 4.70 -22.73
N GLU A 37 -14.17 3.84 -22.33
CA GLU A 37 -15.59 3.91 -22.69
C GLU A 37 -16.34 5.02 -21.91
N GLU A 38 -15.81 5.44 -20.75
CA GLU A 38 -16.42 6.45 -19.90
C GLU A 38 -15.52 7.72 -19.77
N PRO A 39 -15.37 8.55 -20.82
CA PRO A 39 -14.38 9.65 -20.84
C PRO A 39 -14.64 10.76 -19.83
N ALA A 40 -15.87 10.91 -19.36
CA ALA A 40 -16.23 11.90 -18.34
C ALA A 40 -15.99 11.41 -16.90
N ARG A 41 -15.82 10.10 -16.70
CA ARG A 41 -15.65 9.51 -15.38
C ARG A 41 -14.26 9.78 -14.81
N ARG A 42 -14.22 10.13 -13.52
CA ARG A 42 -12.99 10.18 -12.73
C ARG A 42 -12.95 9.03 -11.73
N TYR A 43 -11.74 8.60 -11.38
CA TYR A 43 -11.52 7.38 -10.61
C TYR A 43 -10.74 7.67 -9.34
N PRO A 44 -11.05 7.02 -8.21
CA PRO A 44 -10.13 6.97 -7.09
C PRO A 44 -8.80 6.34 -7.55
N VAL A 45 -7.73 6.65 -6.83
CA VAL A 45 -6.40 6.19 -7.18
C VAL A 45 -5.70 5.58 -5.97
N MET A 46 -4.97 4.49 -6.19
CA MET A 46 -4.10 3.89 -5.18
C MET A 46 -2.67 3.85 -5.71
N TYR A 47 -1.76 4.47 -4.98
CA TYR A 47 -0.33 4.43 -5.22
C TYR A 47 0.29 3.26 -4.46
N LEU A 48 1.19 2.52 -5.11
CA LEU A 48 1.77 1.29 -4.59
C LEU A 48 3.29 1.35 -4.70
N HIS A 49 3.95 1.07 -3.61
CA HIS A 49 5.40 0.93 -3.57
C HIS A 49 5.84 -0.38 -4.23
N ASP A 50 7.11 -0.45 -4.62
CA ASP A 50 7.72 -1.66 -5.21
C ASP A 50 6.99 -2.16 -6.46
N ALA A 51 6.68 -1.27 -7.42
CA ALA A 51 5.91 -1.56 -8.63
C ALA A 51 6.35 -2.82 -9.39
N GLN A 52 7.64 -3.15 -9.33
CA GLN A 52 8.22 -4.33 -10.00
C GLN A 52 7.60 -5.64 -9.51
N ASN A 53 7.05 -5.67 -8.28
CA ASN A 53 6.43 -6.86 -7.68
C ASN A 53 4.90 -6.84 -7.75
N VAL A 54 4.28 -5.79 -8.31
CA VAL A 54 2.83 -5.58 -8.19
C VAL A 54 2.05 -6.12 -9.38
N PHE A 55 2.54 -5.88 -10.60
CA PHE A 55 1.72 -6.05 -11.81
C PHE A 55 2.19 -7.14 -12.77
N GLU A 56 3.49 -7.45 -12.85
CA GLU A 56 4.05 -8.30 -13.89
C GLU A 56 5.07 -9.30 -13.33
N ALA A 57 4.92 -10.55 -13.70
CA ALA A 57 5.84 -11.63 -13.29
C ALA A 57 7.29 -11.41 -13.75
N GLN A 58 7.48 -10.73 -14.89
CA GLN A 58 8.79 -10.53 -15.53
C GLN A 58 9.64 -9.48 -14.79
N THR A 59 9.00 -8.53 -14.11
CA THR A 59 9.68 -7.46 -13.36
C THR A 59 9.91 -7.81 -11.90
N ALA A 60 9.25 -8.87 -11.40
CA ALA A 60 9.28 -9.27 -10.01
C ALA A 60 10.70 -9.62 -9.52
N PHE A 61 11.02 -9.21 -8.30
CA PHE A 61 12.31 -9.50 -7.65
C PHE A 61 12.60 -11.01 -7.60
N VAL A 62 11.57 -11.82 -7.30
CA VAL A 62 11.62 -13.28 -7.47
C VAL A 62 10.82 -13.61 -8.73
N PRO A 63 11.44 -14.11 -9.80
CA PRO A 63 10.75 -14.38 -11.06
C PRO A 63 9.49 -15.21 -10.88
N GLY A 64 8.37 -14.73 -11.40
CA GLY A 64 7.08 -15.41 -11.32
C GLY A 64 6.34 -15.27 -9.98
N GLN A 65 6.87 -14.49 -9.04
CA GLN A 65 6.20 -14.18 -7.78
C GLN A 65 5.89 -12.69 -7.70
N TYR A 66 4.65 -12.35 -7.91
CA TYR A 66 4.16 -10.96 -7.88
C TYR A 66 2.73 -10.91 -7.31
N TRP A 67 2.19 -9.70 -7.10
CA TRP A 67 0.91 -9.55 -6.39
C TRP A 67 -0.33 -9.84 -7.24
N GLU A 68 -0.19 -9.98 -8.55
CA GLU A 68 -1.33 -10.13 -9.50
C GLU A 68 -2.41 -9.06 -9.27
N LEU A 69 -1.99 -7.84 -8.86
CA LEU A 69 -2.95 -6.86 -8.34
C LEU A 69 -3.82 -6.25 -9.44
N GLY A 70 -3.31 -6.16 -10.67
CA GLY A 70 -4.09 -5.70 -11.83
C GLY A 70 -5.21 -6.67 -12.17
N GLU A 71 -4.89 -7.96 -12.23
CA GLU A 71 -5.82 -9.05 -12.48
C GLU A 71 -6.89 -9.12 -11.39
N THR A 72 -6.45 -9.11 -10.14
CA THR A 72 -7.33 -9.13 -8.96
C THR A 72 -8.27 -7.92 -8.93
N ALA A 73 -7.75 -6.72 -9.19
CA ALA A 73 -8.58 -5.50 -9.25
C ALA A 73 -9.60 -5.58 -10.38
N GLY A 74 -9.20 -6.03 -11.57
CA GLY A 74 -10.08 -6.19 -12.72
C GLY A 74 -11.25 -7.12 -12.45
N GLU A 75 -10.98 -8.30 -11.88
CA GLU A 75 -12.01 -9.28 -11.51
C GLU A 75 -13.00 -8.67 -10.49
N LEU A 76 -12.49 -8.09 -9.40
CA LEU A 76 -13.33 -7.51 -8.36
C LEU A 76 -14.14 -6.30 -8.82
N ILE A 77 -13.63 -5.52 -9.78
CA ILE A 77 -14.36 -4.40 -10.40
C ILE A 77 -15.51 -4.93 -11.26
N LEU A 78 -15.27 -5.95 -12.08
CA LEU A 78 -16.32 -6.56 -12.90
C LEU A 78 -17.43 -7.22 -12.06
N GLU A 79 -17.05 -7.75 -10.89
CA GLU A 79 -18.00 -8.29 -9.88
C GLU A 79 -18.69 -7.19 -9.04
N ALA A 80 -18.39 -5.92 -9.29
CA ALA A 80 -18.85 -4.77 -8.50
C ALA A 80 -18.49 -4.86 -6.99
N ARG A 81 -17.52 -5.67 -6.60
CA ARG A 81 -17.04 -5.82 -5.21
C ARG A 81 -16.05 -4.73 -4.83
N VAL A 82 -15.36 -4.18 -5.83
CA VAL A 82 -14.46 -3.03 -5.70
C VAL A 82 -14.92 -1.93 -6.65
N ALA A 83 -14.86 -0.69 -6.22
CA ALA A 83 -15.13 0.45 -7.08
C ALA A 83 -14.05 0.55 -8.17
N PRO A 84 -14.39 0.85 -9.43
CA PRO A 84 -13.38 1.09 -10.46
C PRO A 84 -12.37 2.14 -10.00
N LEU A 85 -11.08 1.77 -10.00
CA LEU A 85 -9.98 2.61 -9.53
C LEU A 85 -8.75 2.49 -10.43
N ILE A 86 -7.92 3.51 -10.42
CA ILE A 86 -6.59 3.50 -11.03
C ILE A 86 -5.59 3.00 -9.99
N LEU A 87 -4.69 2.08 -10.39
CA LEU A 87 -3.54 1.69 -9.56
C LEU A 87 -2.27 2.27 -10.18
N VAL A 88 -1.41 2.85 -9.36
CA VAL A 88 -0.14 3.45 -9.81
C VAL A 88 1.00 2.83 -9.03
N GLY A 89 1.78 2.01 -9.71
CA GLY A 89 2.99 1.42 -9.15
C GLY A 89 4.18 2.36 -9.29
N ILE A 90 4.91 2.52 -8.20
CA ILE A 90 6.12 3.32 -8.12
C ILE A 90 7.29 2.38 -7.83
N PRO A 91 8.22 2.18 -8.79
CA PRO A 91 9.38 1.35 -8.56
C PRO A 91 10.26 1.94 -7.45
N HIS A 92 10.89 1.10 -6.66
CA HIS A 92 11.88 1.56 -5.70
C HIS A 92 13.17 2.06 -6.41
N GLY A 93 13.98 2.82 -5.69
CA GLY A 93 15.23 3.39 -6.20
C GLY A 93 16.42 2.42 -6.28
N GLY A 94 16.20 1.12 -6.48
CA GLY A 94 17.27 0.11 -6.46
C GLY A 94 17.91 0.01 -5.07
N GLU A 95 19.21 0.20 -4.99
CA GLU A 95 19.98 0.19 -3.73
C GLU A 95 19.48 1.23 -2.71
N ARG A 96 18.88 2.31 -3.19
CA ARG A 96 18.30 3.35 -2.33
C ARG A 96 16.96 2.98 -1.70
N ARG A 97 16.41 1.79 -1.98
CA ARG A 97 15.10 1.37 -1.44
C ARG A 97 15.00 1.50 0.08
N VAL A 98 16.03 1.06 0.78
CA VAL A 98 16.04 1.13 2.25
C VAL A 98 16.08 2.57 2.72
N ASP A 99 16.88 3.44 2.10
CA ASP A 99 16.93 4.86 2.42
C ASP A 99 15.57 5.52 2.20
N GLU A 100 14.96 5.29 1.04
CA GLU A 100 13.70 5.91 0.64
C GLU A 100 12.49 5.43 1.45
N PHE A 101 12.52 4.18 1.95
CA PHE A 101 11.36 3.59 2.64
C PHE A 101 11.45 3.60 4.16
N THR A 102 12.50 4.19 4.73
CA THR A 102 12.66 4.24 6.17
C THR A 102 12.64 5.66 6.72
N PRO A 103 11.85 5.91 7.78
CA PRO A 103 11.64 7.24 8.34
C PRO A 103 12.80 7.77 9.20
N SER A 104 13.72 6.91 9.57
CA SER A 104 14.90 7.25 10.38
C SER A 104 16.12 6.47 9.90
N ARG A 105 17.29 7.04 10.15
CA ARG A 105 18.55 6.37 9.89
C ARG A 105 18.80 5.28 10.93
N ASN A 106 19.20 4.09 10.46
CA ASN A 106 19.59 3.02 11.37
C ASN A 106 20.93 3.40 12.02
N PRO A 107 21.00 3.51 13.37
CA PRO A 107 22.23 3.95 14.03
C PRO A 107 23.37 2.96 13.95
N GLN A 108 23.08 1.66 13.73
CA GLN A 108 24.11 0.61 13.66
C GLN A 108 24.80 0.57 12.31
N ASN A 109 24.05 0.75 11.23
CA ASN A 109 24.52 0.55 9.85
C ASN A 109 24.65 1.86 9.07
N ASN A 110 24.25 2.99 9.66
CA ASN A 110 24.32 4.33 9.10
C ASN A 110 23.64 4.51 7.72
N TYR A 111 22.56 3.77 7.43
CA TYR A 111 21.72 3.91 6.23
C TYR A 111 20.24 4.11 6.58
N GLY A 112 19.44 4.50 5.60
CA GLY A 112 18.04 4.82 5.80
C GLY A 112 17.76 6.30 6.09
N GLY A 113 16.50 6.63 6.33
CA GLY A 113 16.09 7.95 6.85
C GLY A 113 15.65 8.95 5.79
N GLN A 114 15.42 8.55 4.54
CA GLN A 114 14.98 9.46 3.47
C GLN A 114 13.47 9.38 3.16
N ALA A 115 12.66 8.71 3.98
CA ALA A 115 11.23 8.56 3.72
C ALA A 115 10.50 9.92 3.63
N ALA A 116 10.99 10.96 4.31
CA ALA A 116 10.43 12.31 4.18
C ALA A 116 10.66 12.90 2.78
N LEU A 117 11.85 12.69 2.19
CA LEU A 117 12.14 13.12 0.81
C LEU A 117 11.34 12.30 -0.20
N TYR A 118 11.24 10.98 0.02
CA TYR A 118 10.41 10.11 -0.80
C TYR A 118 8.93 10.55 -0.75
N GLY A 119 8.40 10.87 0.42
CA GLY A 119 7.05 11.40 0.57
C GLY A 119 6.84 12.72 -0.17
N ARG A 120 7.82 13.63 -0.13
CA ARG A 120 7.77 14.86 -0.91
C ARG A 120 7.74 14.57 -2.42
N MET A 121 8.59 13.68 -2.92
CA MET A 121 8.54 13.25 -4.32
C MET A 121 7.13 12.74 -4.68
N LEU A 122 6.50 11.91 -3.84
CA LEU A 122 5.15 11.43 -4.12
C LEU A 122 4.15 12.58 -4.22
N VAL A 123 4.12 13.47 -3.21
CA VAL A 123 3.10 14.51 -3.08
C VAL A 123 3.33 15.67 -4.06
N GLU A 124 4.57 16.07 -4.24
CA GLU A 124 4.92 17.27 -5.02
C GLU A 124 5.18 16.97 -6.51
N GLU A 125 5.49 15.71 -6.87
CA GLU A 125 5.86 15.35 -8.25
C GLU A 125 4.98 14.22 -8.82
N VAL A 126 4.90 13.04 -8.18
CA VAL A 126 4.18 11.87 -8.72
C VAL A 126 2.67 12.14 -8.81
N LEU A 127 2.06 12.61 -7.74
CA LEU A 127 0.61 12.86 -7.72
C LEU A 127 0.18 13.90 -8.77
N PRO A 128 0.84 15.07 -8.90
CA PRO A 128 0.56 16.02 -9.97
C PRO A 128 0.77 15.43 -11.37
N PHE A 129 1.87 14.69 -11.59
CA PHE A 129 2.15 14.04 -12.88
C PHE A 129 1.02 13.10 -13.29
N ILE A 130 0.55 12.22 -12.38
CA ILE A 130 -0.57 11.33 -12.64
C ILE A 130 -1.87 12.11 -12.83
N GLY A 131 -2.12 13.14 -12.03
CA GLY A 131 -3.32 13.98 -12.12
C GLY A 131 -3.47 14.74 -13.44
N HIS A 132 -2.36 15.08 -14.08
CA HIS A 132 -2.37 15.71 -15.43
C HIS A 132 -2.64 14.71 -16.55
N GLN A 133 -2.31 13.44 -16.37
CA GLN A 133 -2.33 12.44 -17.44
C GLN A 133 -3.56 11.53 -17.37
N TYR A 134 -4.13 11.35 -16.19
CA TYR A 134 -5.22 10.40 -15.95
C TYR A 134 -6.40 11.05 -15.22
N ARG A 135 -7.58 10.50 -15.41
CA ARG A 135 -8.82 10.99 -14.80
C ARG A 135 -8.96 10.54 -13.35
N VAL A 136 -8.12 11.10 -12.48
CA VAL A 136 -8.16 10.82 -11.03
C VAL A 136 -9.10 11.75 -10.29
N MET A 137 -9.77 11.23 -9.26
CA MET A 137 -10.51 12.02 -8.30
C MET A 137 -9.55 12.68 -7.31
N SER A 138 -9.81 13.92 -6.93
CA SER A 138 -9.04 14.64 -5.92
C SER A 138 -9.52 14.38 -4.49
N GLY A 139 -8.61 14.61 -3.53
CA GLY A 139 -8.88 14.56 -2.10
C GLY A 139 -8.61 13.21 -1.44
N ALA A 140 -8.28 13.28 -0.16
CA ALA A 140 -7.79 12.14 0.62
C ALA A 140 -8.71 10.91 0.58
N LYS A 141 -10.03 11.10 0.61
CA LYS A 141 -11.00 9.99 0.57
C LYS A 141 -10.92 9.14 -0.71
N HIS A 142 -10.31 9.68 -1.76
CA HIS A 142 -10.17 9.02 -3.06
C HIS A 142 -8.73 8.59 -3.35
N THR A 143 -7.79 8.92 -2.48
CA THR A 143 -6.36 8.64 -2.68
C THR A 143 -5.86 7.62 -1.66
N GLY A 144 -5.36 6.51 -2.15
CA GLY A 144 -4.74 5.45 -1.36
C GLY A 144 -3.24 5.40 -1.54
N LEU A 145 -2.55 4.84 -0.54
CA LEU A 145 -1.14 4.50 -0.56
C LEU A 145 -0.96 3.09 0.00
N GLY A 146 -0.06 2.30 -0.55
CA GLY A 146 0.12 0.94 -0.07
C GLY A 146 1.44 0.28 -0.43
N GLY A 147 1.77 -0.75 0.34
CA GLY A 147 2.94 -1.60 0.11
C GLY A 147 3.15 -2.59 1.24
N SER A 148 4.13 -3.47 1.06
CA SER A 148 4.49 -4.51 2.01
C SER A 148 5.87 -4.29 2.63
N SER A 149 6.12 -4.91 3.76
CA SER A 149 7.45 -4.89 4.40
C SER A 149 7.91 -3.46 4.73
N LEU A 150 9.06 -3.00 4.21
CA LEU A 150 9.47 -1.59 4.27
C LEU A 150 8.49 -0.67 3.54
N GLY A 151 7.83 -1.16 2.46
CA GLY A 151 6.73 -0.44 1.78
C GLY A 151 5.53 -0.23 2.70
N GLY A 152 5.19 -1.21 3.54
CA GLY A 152 4.19 -1.06 4.60
C GLY A 152 4.59 -0.05 5.67
N LEU A 153 5.87 -0.05 6.07
CA LEU A 153 6.41 0.92 7.02
C LEU A 153 6.31 2.36 6.49
N VAL A 154 6.78 2.61 5.26
CA VAL A 154 6.72 3.94 4.66
C VAL A 154 5.27 4.36 4.38
N THR A 155 4.38 3.43 4.01
CA THR A 155 2.94 3.70 3.87
C THR A 155 2.35 4.25 5.17
N MET A 156 2.60 3.58 6.30
CA MET A 156 2.11 4.05 7.60
C MET A 156 2.71 5.40 7.97
N TYR A 157 4.01 5.58 7.77
CA TYR A 157 4.70 6.85 8.04
C TYR A 157 4.12 8.00 7.22
N LEU A 158 4.00 7.84 5.90
CA LEU A 158 3.47 8.89 5.03
C LEU A 158 1.98 9.14 5.26
N GLY A 159 1.21 8.12 5.61
CA GLY A 159 -0.20 8.27 5.95
C GLY A 159 -0.44 9.17 7.16
N ILE A 160 0.44 9.14 8.16
CA ILE A 160 0.35 10.06 9.31
C ILE A 160 1.01 11.43 9.07
N GLN A 161 1.91 11.55 8.07
CA GLN A 161 2.51 12.83 7.68
C GLN A 161 1.62 13.63 6.73
N TYR A 162 0.90 12.95 5.83
CA TYR A 162 0.06 13.56 4.79
C TYR A 162 -1.38 13.05 4.82
N PRO A 163 -2.09 13.07 5.97
CA PRO A 163 -3.45 12.53 6.09
C PRO A 163 -4.47 13.31 5.25
N GLN A 164 -4.16 14.56 4.87
CA GLN A 164 -4.94 15.38 3.96
C GLN A 164 -4.79 14.94 2.48
N VAL A 165 -3.79 14.10 2.18
CA VAL A 165 -3.51 13.56 0.85
C VAL A 165 -3.92 12.09 0.76
N PHE A 166 -3.44 11.27 1.69
CA PHE A 166 -3.67 9.82 1.71
C PHE A 166 -4.73 9.46 2.76
N GLY A 167 -5.96 9.24 2.31
CA GLY A 167 -7.07 8.86 3.20
C GLY A 167 -7.27 7.36 3.34
N LYS A 168 -6.52 6.52 2.59
CA LYS A 168 -6.61 5.06 2.56
C LYS A 168 -5.20 4.46 2.54
N LEU A 169 -4.93 3.54 3.45
CA LEU A 169 -3.59 2.96 3.61
C LEU A 169 -3.66 1.43 3.59
N ALA A 170 -2.88 0.80 2.72
CA ALA A 170 -2.62 -0.64 2.74
C ALA A 170 -1.26 -0.90 3.38
N VAL A 171 -1.25 -1.25 4.64
CA VAL A 171 -0.07 -1.48 5.47
C VAL A 171 0.11 -2.98 5.64
N MET A 172 0.77 -3.62 4.67
CA MET A 172 0.88 -5.07 4.61
C MET A 172 2.22 -5.53 5.19
N SER A 173 2.16 -6.45 6.15
CA SER A 173 3.35 -7.02 6.81
C SER A 173 4.43 -5.99 7.14
N PRO A 174 4.12 -4.85 7.77
CA PRO A 174 5.04 -3.71 7.87
C PRO A 174 6.27 -4.04 8.70
N SER A 175 7.44 -3.52 8.30
CA SER A 175 8.71 -3.64 9.03
C SER A 175 8.72 -2.78 10.29
N VAL A 176 7.83 -3.10 11.25
CA VAL A 176 7.68 -2.34 12.51
C VAL A 176 8.96 -2.33 13.35
N TRP A 177 9.78 -3.37 13.24
CA TRP A 177 11.05 -3.54 13.96
C TRP A 177 12.10 -2.45 13.68
N TRP A 178 11.98 -1.72 12.53
CA TRP A 178 12.96 -0.72 12.12
C TRP A 178 13.24 0.31 13.22
N ASP A 179 14.52 0.58 13.46
CA ASP A 179 15.01 1.57 14.43
C ASP A 179 14.24 1.51 15.76
N TYR A 180 14.31 0.35 16.41
CA TYR A 180 13.65 0.10 17.70
C TYR A 180 12.15 0.46 17.68
N ARG A 181 11.44 0.08 16.61
CA ARG A 181 10.00 0.35 16.43
C ARG A 181 9.67 1.84 16.43
N MET A 182 10.50 2.65 15.79
CA MET A 182 10.34 4.12 15.77
C MET A 182 8.96 4.56 15.27
N ILE A 183 8.31 3.78 14.39
CA ILE A 183 6.98 4.11 13.86
C ILE A 183 5.92 4.23 14.97
N LEU A 184 6.02 3.43 16.04
CA LEU A 184 5.10 3.52 17.17
C LEU A 184 5.22 4.88 17.87
N ARG A 185 6.44 5.36 18.08
CA ARG A 185 6.68 6.69 18.67
C ARG A 185 6.15 7.80 17.77
N LYS A 186 6.31 7.67 16.45
CA LYS A 186 5.76 8.64 15.48
C LYS A 186 4.24 8.72 15.54
N ILE A 187 3.55 7.58 15.63
CA ILE A 187 2.07 7.54 15.74
C ILE A 187 1.62 8.15 17.06
N VAL A 188 2.30 7.84 18.18
CA VAL A 188 1.98 8.44 19.49
C VAL A 188 2.10 9.97 19.44
N ALA A 189 3.08 10.50 18.71
CA ALA A 189 3.30 11.94 18.58
C ALA A 189 2.28 12.67 17.68
N VAL A 190 1.41 11.94 16.94
CA VAL A 190 0.39 12.56 16.08
C VAL A 190 -0.61 13.35 16.92
N THR A 191 -0.76 14.64 16.62
CA THR A 191 -1.67 15.56 17.33
C THR A 191 -2.94 15.91 16.56
N HIS A 192 -2.91 15.78 15.20
CA HIS A 192 -4.08 16.06 14.36
C HIS A 192 -5.20 15.00 14.51
N GLY A 193 -6.45 15.39 14.25
CA GLY A 193 -7.62 14.53 14.37
C GLY A 193 -7.90 13.63 13.16
N GLN A 194 -7.19 13.82 12.03
CA GLN A 194 -7.41 13.04 10.82
C GLN A 194 -6.91 11.61 11.00
N ARG A 195 -7.75 10.64 10.63
CA ARG A 195 -7.47 9.20 10.73
C ARG A 195 -7.76 8.53 9.40
N PRO A 196 -6.76 8.34 8.54
CA PRO A 196 -6.92 7.55 7.31
C PRO A 196 -7.54 6.19 7.59
N ARG A 197 -8.24 5.63 6.62
CA ARG A 197 -8.71 4.24 6.66
C ARG A 197 -7.53 3.31 6.44
N VAL A 198 -7.25 2.39 7.36
CA VAL A 198 -6.07 1.53 7.37
C VAL A 198 -6.48 0.07 7.25
N TRP A 199 -5.99 -0.62 6.24
CA TRP A 199 -5.81 -2.05 6.22
C TRP A 199 -4.44 -2.35 6.83
N LEU A 200 -4.39 -3.17 7.88
CA LEU A 200 -3.17 -3.63 8.52
C LEU A 200 -3.19 -5.15 8.58
N ASP A 201 -2.18 -5.79 8.05
CA ASP A 201 -2.07 -7.26 8.11
C ASP A 201 -0.67 -7.76 8.45
N VAL A 202 -0.60 -9.06 8.75
CA VAL A 202 0.65 -9.79 8.93
C VAL A 202 0.41 -11.28 8.72
N GLY A 203 1.38 -11.98 8.12
CA GLY A 203 1.40 -13.44 8.08
C GLY A 203 1.94 -14.02 9.40
N CYS A 204 1.30 -15.10 9.87
CA CYS A 204 1.74 -15.77 11.11
C CYS A 204 3.01 -16.60 10.94
N GLN A 205 3.50 -16.80 9.71
CA GLN A 205 4.70 -17.57 9.37
C GLN A 205 5.84 -16.69 8.82
N GLU A 206 5.84 -15.39 9.13
CA GLU A 206 6.80 -14.44 8.55
C GLU A 206 8.17 -14.46 9.22
N GLY A 207 9.21 -14.58 8.39
CA GLY A 207 10.62 -14.45 8.79
C GLY A 207 11.13 -15.55 9.68
N SER A 208 12.33 -15.36 10.23
CA SER A 208 12.99 -16.35 11.11
C SER A 208 12.43 -16.36 12.54
N GLN A 209 11.70 -15.32 12.94
CA GLN A 209 11.10 -15.18 14.26
C GLN A 209 9.62 -14.73 14.15
N PRO A 210 8.72 -15.59 13.67
CA PRO A 210 7.35 -15.18 13.37
C PRO A 210 6.59 -14.58 14.56
N ARG A 211 6.82 -15.12 15.76
CA ARG A 211 6.20 -14.60 16.99
C ARG A 211 6.64 -13.16 17.32
N VAL A 212 7.86 -12.78 16.97
CA VAL A 212 8.36 -11.41 17.20
C VAL A 212 7.73 -10.47 16.18
N THR A 213 7.68 -10.86 14.90
CA THR A 213 7.02 -10.11 13.83
C THR A 213 5.55 -9.86 14.17
N LEU A 214 4.83 -10.92 14.53
CA LEU A 214 3.42 -10.85 14.90
C LEU A 214 3.19 -9.90 16.09
N ARG A 215 4.01 -10.05 17.17
CA ARG A 215 3.94 -9.15 18.32
C ARG A 215 4.15 -7.69 17.94
N ASP A 216 5.10 -7.40 17.07
CA ASP A 216 5.40 -6.03 16.66
C ASP A 216 4.24 -5.40 15.88
N VAL A 217 3.57 -6.17 15.00
CA VAL A 217 2.39 -5.67 14.27
C VAL A 217 1.18 -5.54 15.19
N ARG A 218 1.00 -6.43 16.16
CA ARG A 218 -0.02 -6.27 17.22
C ARG A 218 0.18 -5.00 18.03
N LEU A 219 1.43 -4.67 18.40
CA LEU A 219 1.75 -3.40 19.05
C LEU A 219 1.39 -2.19 18.19
N LEU A 220 1.62 -2.26 16.87
CA LEU A 220 1.21 -1.21 15.93
C LEU A 220 -0.32 -1.05 15.94
N ARG A 221 -1.08 -2.14 15.81
CA ARG A 221 -2.55 -2.13 15.92
C ARG A 221 -2.99 -1.45 17.22
N ASP A 222 -2.43 -1.85 18.35
CA ASP A 222 -2.84 -1.36 19.66
C ASP A 222 -2.53 0.14 19.83
N VAL A 223 -1.41 0.60 19.29
CA VAL A 223 -1.08 2.05 19.27
C VAL A 223 -2.08 2.81 18.39
N LEU A 224 -2.43 2.30 17.22
CA LEU A 224 -3.44 2.92 16.35
C LEU A 224 -4.78 3.04 17.09
N VAL A 225 -5.25 1.97 17.74
CA VAL A 225 -6.51 1.99 18.50
C VAL A 225 -6.45 3.04 19.61
N ARG A 226 -5.38 3.07 20.42
CA ARG A 226 -5.20 4.10 21.46
C ARG A 226 -5.17 5.52 20.89
N LYS A 227 -4.75 5.70 19.65
CA LYS A 227 -4.72 7.00 18.95
C LYS A 227 -6.02 7.32 18.20
N GLY A 228 -7.07 6.53 18.39
CA GLY A 228 -8.42 6.81 17.92
C GLY A 228 -8.79 6.18 16.57
N TRP A 229 -8.01 5.24 16.05
CA TRP A 229 -8.49 4.37 14.98
C TRP A 229 -9.50 3.36 15.55
N ARG A 230 -10.59 3.11 14.83
CA ARG A 230 -11.69 2.25 15.26
C ARG A 230 -11.73 0.96 14.46
N PRO A 231 -11.52 -0.21 15.11
CA PRO A 231 -11.66 -1.51 14.46
C PRO A 231 -13.03 -1.67 13.76
N GLY A 232 -13.04 -2.28 12.59
CA GLY A 232 -14.23 -2.45 11.75
C GLY A 232 -14.71 -1.20 11.01
N LEU A 233 -14.27 0.01 11.41
CA LEU A 233 -14.69 1.25 10.78
C LEU A 233 -13.60 1.85 9.88
N ASN A 234 -12.48 2.28 10.47
CA ASN A 234 -11.36 2.86 9.75
C ASN A 234 -10.01 2.14 10.04
N LEU A 235 -10.06 1.04 10.76
CA LEU A 235 -8.95 0.10 10.92
C LEU A 235 -9.47 -1.31 10.70
N PHE A 236 -8.92 -2.02 9.73
CA PHE A 236 -9.08 -3.45 9.60
C PHE A 236 -7.73 -4.10 9.92
N TYR A 237 -7.75 -5.12 10.78
CA TYR A 237 -6.57 -5.87 11.17
C TYR A 237 -6.76 -7.34 10.83
N TYR A 238 -5.77 -7.96 10.18
CA TYR A 238 -5.83 -9.36 9.79
C TYR A 238 -4.51 -10.08 10.07
N GLU A 239 -4.59 -11.23 10.72
CA GLU A 239 -3.50 -12.18 10.89
C GLU A 239 -3.76 -13.38 9.99
N ASP A 240 -2.90 -13.58 9.00
CA ASP A 240 -3.01 -14.71 8.07
C ASP A 240 -2.28 -15.93 8.67
N PRO A 241 -2.99 -17.00 9.08
CA PRO A 241 -2.38 -18.15 9.76
C PRO A 241 -1.28 -18.84 8.93
N GLU A 242 -1.45 -18.90 7.61
CA GLU A 242 -0.52 -19.54 6.67
C GLU A 242 0.39 -18.55 5.95
N GLY A 243 0.18 -17.26 6.20
CA GLY A 243 0.88 -16.19 5.49
C GLY A 243 2.37 -16.16 5.80
N THR A 244 3.17 -16.14 4.75
CA THR A 244 4.63 -15.93 4.78
C THR A 244 4.98 -14.51 4.37
N HIS A 245 6.28 -14.12 4.45
CA HIS A 245 6.75 -12.78 4.06
C HIS A 245 7.18 -12.77 2.59
N GLU A 246 6.21 -12.94 1.69
CA GLU A 246 6.46 -13.03 0.25
C GLU A 246 5.28 -12.54 -0.61
N GLU A 247 5.55 -12.28 -1.87
CA GLU A 247 4.61 -11.70 -2.82
C GLU A 247 3.31 -12.51 -2.98
N ARG A 248 3.39 -13.83 -2.97
CA ARG A 248 2.21 -14.71 -3.09
C ARG A 248 1.27 -14.59 -1.88
N ALA A 249 1.83 -14.44 -0.69
CA ALA A 249 1.03 -14.24 0.52
C ALA A 249 0.35 -12.86 0.50
N TRP A 250 1.02 -11.82 0.03
CA TRP A 250 0.42 -10.49 -0.14
C TRP A 250 -0.62 -10.48 -1.26
N ALA A 251 -0.37 -11.18 -2.36
CA ALA A 251 -1.35 -11.39 -3.43
C ALA A 251 -2.65 -12.02 -2.90
N ALA A 252 -2.54 -13.09 -2.09
CA ALA A 252 -3.69 -13.78 -1.50
C ALA A 252 -4.54 -12.87 -0.58
N ARG A 253 -3.94 -11.88 0.08
CA ARG A 253 -4.62 -10.93 0.96
C ARG A 253 -5.15 -9.69 0.23
N SER A 254 -4.64 -9.40 -0.96
CA SER A 254 -4.97 -8.20 -1.72
C SER A 254 -6.46 -8.03 -2.09
N PRO A 255 -7.26 -9.11 -2.36
CA PRO A 255 -8.69 -8.96 -2.60
C PRO A 255 -9.45 -8.35 -1.42
N HIS A 256 -9.15 -8.75 -0.21
CA HIS A 256 -9.79 -8.23 1.01
C HIS A 256 -9.36 -6.78 1.28
N MET A 257 -8.07 -6.49 1.08
CA MET A 257 -7.51 -5.15 1.21
C MET A 257 -8.20 -4.17 0.25
N LEU A 258 -8.35 -4.52 -1.03
CA LEU A 258 -9.03 -3.68 -2.02
C LEU A 258 -10.50 -3.46 -1.67
N GLN A 259 -11.23 -4.50 -1.27
CA GLN A 259 -12.63 -4.39 -0.86
C GLN A 259 -12.82 -3.51 0.37
N PHE A 260 -11.93 -3.62 1.36
CA PHE A 260 -11.98 -2.76 2.52
C PHE A 260 -11.69 -1.30 2.17
N LEU A 261 -10.66 -1.03 1.37
CA LEU A 261 -10.24 0.34 1.07
C LEU A 261 -11.11 1.01 0.00
N PHE A 262 -11.57 0.27 -0.99
CA PHE A 262 -12.33 0.79 -2.14
C PHE A 262 -13.59 -0.05 -2.42
N PRO A 263 -14.52 -0.13 -1.46
CA PRO A 263 -15.71 -0.97 -1.61
C PRO A 263 -16.54 -0.57 -2.83
N GLY A 264 -16.96 -1.55 -3.62
CA GLY A 264 -17.93 -1.43 -4.70
C GLY A 264 -19.37 -1.58 -4.21
N ALA A 265 -20.33 -1.51 -5.13
CA ALA A 265 -21.76 -1.61 -4.80
C ALA A 265 -22.15 -3.01 -4.29
N ALA A 266 -21.46 -4.07 -4.71
CA ALA A 266 -21.65 -5.45 -4.25
C ALA A 266 -20.58 -5.91 -3.25
N ALA A 267 -19.88 -4.96 -2.60
CA ALA A 267 -18.91 -5.30 -1.57
C ALA A 267 -19.59 -6.11 -0.46
N ARG A 268 -19.14 -7.35 -0.26
CA ARG A 268 -19.64 -8.19 0.83
C ARG A 268 -19.03 -7.73 2.14
N THR A 269 -19.82 -7.75 3.20
CA THR A 269 -19.38 -7.46 4.57
C THR A 269 -18.52 -8.61 5.15
N GLU A 270 -18.40 -9.72 4.43
CA GLU A 270 -17.58 -10.88 4.80
C GLU A 270 -16.10 -10.63 4.49
N LEU A 271 -15.53 -9.68 5.21
CA LEU A 271 -14.07 -9.63 5.38
C LEU A 271 -13.68 -10.78 6.33
N PRO A 272 -12.46 -11.35 6.18
CA PRO A 272 -12.00 -12.40 7.08
C PRO A 272 -12.23 -11.96 8.53
N LEU A 273 -12.80 -12.86 9.34
CA LEU A 273 -13.10 -12.57 10.74
C LEU A 273 -11.86 -12.01 11.42
N VAL A 274 -11.99 -10.80 11.96
CA VAL A 274 -11.01 -10.30 12.93
C VAL A 274 -11.02 -11.31 14.07
N LEU A 275 -9.97 -12.10 14.21
CA LEU A 275 -9.77 -12.88 15.42
C LEU A 275 -9.51 -11.84 16.53
N ASP A 276 -10.61 -11.44 17.19
CA ASP A 276 -10.55 -10.69 18.43
C ASP A 276 -9.93 -11.57 19.52
N ALA A 277 -8.60 -11.59 19.56
CA ALA A 277 -7.90 -11.95 20.78
C ALA A 277 -7.77 -10.69 21.64
N VAL A 278 -8.91 -10.16 22.07
CA VAL A 278 -8.95 -9.25 23.21
C VAL A 278 -9.33 -10.10 24.42
N MET A 279 -8.33 -10.59 25.12
CA MET A 279 -8.36 -10.79 26.58
C MET A 279 -7.02 -10.40 27.15
#